data_cb1eaf54aee4ee5046c6f4dfc610ea89
#
_entry.id   cb1eaf54aee4ee5046c6f4dfc610ea89
#
_cell.length_a   1.000
_cell.length_b   1.000
_cell.length_c   1.000
_cell.angle_alpha   90.00
_cell.angle_beta   90.00
_cell.angle_gamma   90.00
#
_symmetry.space_group_name_H-M   'P 1'
#
loop_
_entity.id
_entity.type
_entity.pdbx_description
1 polymer ?
#
loop_
_entity_poly.entity_id
_entity_poly.type
_entity_poly.pdbx_seq_one_letter_code
_entity_poly.pdbx_strand_id
1 'polypeptide(L)'
;MPCSAHNKKIKPTLKSTRLIWALDTTKEKEGRKEGRESMDIDLKKEQQASKERPRYSYSLAARFFFMSMDLITGRKTTLAKAKLIEILASIPYRSWEIRQYARMTRCYRDRELVREARRIMNWGREGQDNEFWHLQIINEKMKEDGIKDPWYLFSPIPFFVVGSYVVSTRLMAFINIRRAFLFNAEFEDHAEHVYAQFVEDHPEWEGQSVNNEELKKYGDLPTWADMFRRIGLDERDHMNKSFVFCGKPECVVKYEGMPE
;
A
#
# COMPACT_ATOMS: atom_id res chain seq x y z
N MET A 1 -31.92 -6.77 -3.63
CA MET A 1 -32.36 -5.47 -4.15
C MET A 1 -32.02 -5.42 -5.63
N PRO A 2 -32.97 -5.12 -6.54
CA PRO A 2 -32.71 -5.07 -7.96
C PRO A 2 -31.78 -3.90 -8.29
N CYS A 3 -30.91 -4.05 -9.29
CA CYS A 3 -30.12 -2.96 -9.89
C CYS A 3 -31.08 -1.97 -10.57
N SER A 4 -31.79 -1.17 -9.81
CA SER A 4 -32.63 -0.11 -10.33
C SER A 4 -31.78 1.09 -10.70
N ALA A 5 -31.84 1.47 -11.96
CA ALA A 5 -31.27 2.68 -12.52
C ALA A 5 -31.99 3.91 -11.95
N HIS A 6 -31.53 4.39 -10.80
CA HIS A 6 -31.85 5.72 -10.31
C HIS A 6 -30.57 6.49 -10.09
N ASN A 7 -30.05 7.03 -11.20
CA ASN A 7 -28.97 8.00 -11.13
C ASN A 7 -29.39 9.26 -11.89
N LYS A 8 -30.09 10.17 -11.19
CA LYS A 8 -30.26 11.53 -11.63
C LYS A 8 -29.12 12.40 -11.11
N LYS A 9 -28.29 12.84 -12.04
CA LYS A 9 -27.51 14.08 -12.10
C LYS A 9 -26.47 14.33 -10.99
N ILE A 10 -25.28 13.84 -11.19
CA ILE A 10 -24.07 14.67 -11.06
C ILE A 10 -23.23 14.34 -12.30
N LYS A 11 -23.12 15.27 -13.23
CA LYS A 11 -22.16 15.23 -14.33
C LYS A 11 -20.84 15.83 -13.84
N PRO A 12 -19.81 15.06 -13.50
CA PRO A 12 -18.47 15.58 -13.64
C PRO A 12 -18.10 15.43 -15.11
N THR A 13 -17.42 16.39 -15.64
CA THR A 13 -16.92 16.43 -17.00
C THR A 13 -15.95 15.28 -17.23
N LEU A 14 -16.48 14.18 -17.74
CA LEU A 14 -15.81 12.90 -18.02
C LEU A 14 -14.75 12.96 -19.12
N LYS A 15 -14.36 14.15 -19.58
CA LYS A 15 -13.42 14.29 -20.70
C LYS A 15 -11.94 14.25 -20.31
N SER A 16 -11.58 14.59 -19.08
CA SER A 16 -10.16 14.53 -18.65
C SER A 16 -9.74 13.15 -18.13
N THR A 17 -10.67 12.38 -17.61
CA THR A 17 -10.37 11.03 -17.06
C THR A 17 -10.26 9.96 -18.16
N ARG A 18 -10.80 10.19 -19.35
CA ARG A 18 -10.68 9.25 -20.47
C ARG A 18 -9.30 9.20 -21.12
N LEU A 19 -8.48 10.23 -20.98
CA LEU A 19 -7.14 10.26 -21.60
C LEU A 19 -6.07 9.49 -20.79
N ILE A 20 -6.28 9.29 -19.50
CA ILE A 20 -5.33 8.57 -18.65
C ILE A 20 -5.54 7.04 -18.70
N TRP A 21 -6.69 6.57 -19.19
CA TRP A 21 -7.14 5.18 -19.06
C TRP A 21 -7.36 4.44 -20.40
N ALA A 22 -6.93 5.01 -21.52
CA ALA A 22 -7.04 4.38 -22.83
C ALA A 22 -5.84 3.46 -23.17
N LEU A 23 -5.03 3.08 -22.20
CA LEU A 23 -3.95 2.13 -22.41
C LEU A 23 -4.48 0.69 -22.33
N ASP A 24 -4.47 0.14 -23.44
CA ASP A 24 -4.82 -1.13 -24.04
C ASP A 24 -4.49 -2.36 -23.16
N THR A 25 -5.54 -3.05 -22.72
CA THR A 25 -5.47 -4.33 -22.00
C THR A 25 -4.90 -5.49 -22.84
N THR A 26 -4.57 -5.28 -24.10
CA THR A 26 -3.94 -6.28 -24.97
C THR A 26 -2.43 -6.37 -24.80
N LYS A 27 -1.76 -5.32 -24.29
CA LYS A 27 -0.32 -5.33 -24.00
C LYS A 27 0.06 -5.95 -22.64
N GLU A 28 -0.90 -6.14 -21.74
CA GLU A 28 -0.61 -6.70 -20.40
C GLU A 28 -0.14 -8.16 -20.40
N LYS A 29 -0.38 -8.93 -21.45
CA LYS A 29 0.03 -10.34 -21.50
C LYS A 29 1.35 -10.62 -22.19
N GLU A 30 1.83 -9.76 -23.05
CA GLU A 30 3.09 -9.95 -23.79
C GLU A 30 4.29 -9.23 -23.14
N GLY A 31 4.07 -8.15 -22.40
CA GLY A 31 5.14 -7.33 -21.80
C GLY A 31 5.80 -7.92 -20.54
N ARG A 32 5.31 -9.04 -20.01
CA ARG A 32 5.84 -9.62 -18.75
C ARG A 32 7.10 -10.48 -18.92
N LYS A 33 7.58 -10.69 -20.15
CA LYS A 33 8.76 -11.52 -20.43
C LYS A 33 9.87 -10.86 -21.25
N GLU A 34 9.68 -9.65 -21.74
CA GLU A 34 10.75 -8.95 -22.47
C GLU A 34 11.12 -7.66 -21.76
N GLY A 35 12.31 -7.70 -21.18
CA GLY A 35 13.18 -6.53 -21.01
C GLY A 35 12.53 -5.29 -20.42
N ARG A 36 12.10 -5.32 -19.15
CA ARG A 36 12.08 -4.10 -18.36
C ARG A 36 13.54 -3.71 -18.19
N GLU A 37 14.07 -2.88 -19.09
CA GLU A 37 15.17 -2.00 -18.70
C GLU A 37 14.63 -1.25 -17.48
N SER A 38 15.03 -1.69 -16.30
CA SER A 38 14.83 -0.95 -15.08
C SER A 38 15.57 0.36 -15.30
N MET A 39 14.88 1.44 -15.64
CA MET A 39 15.46 2.75 -15.38
C MET A 39 15.91 2.70 -13.94
N ASP A 40 17.20 2.91 -13.73
CA ASP A 40 17.85 2.77 -12.43
C ASP A 40 17.28 3.91 -11.56
N ILE A 41 16.27 3.57 -10.76
CA ILE A 41 15.58 4.55 -9.92
C ILE A 41 16.57 4.95 -8.82
N ASP A 42 16.88 6.23 -8.71
CA ASP A 42 17.68 6.76 -7.63
C ASP A 42 16.92 6.75 -6.30
N LEU A 43 17.00 5.61 -5.60
CA LEU A 43 16.33 5.39 -4.33
C LEU A 43 16.74 6.40 -3.25
N LYS A 44 17.97 6.93 -3.29
CA LYS A 44 18.44 7.96 -2.33
C LYS A 44 17.75 9.30 -2.59
N LYS A 45 17.63 9.68 -3.85
CA LYS A 45 16.89 10.88 -4.27
C LYS A 45 15.42 10.78 -3.84
N GLU A 46 14.80 9.61 -4.05
CA GLU A 46 13.39 9.42 -3.70
C GLU A 46 13.16 9.37 -2.19
N GLN A 47 14.07 8.79 -1.41
CA GLN A 47 14.04 8.89 0.06
C GLN A 47 14.10 10.35 0.53
N GLN A 48 14.99 11.15 -0.05
CA GLN A 48 15.11 12.57 0.30
C GLN A 48 13.83 13.32 -0.07
N ALA A 49 13.24 13.05 -1.23
CA ALA A 49 11.98 13.62 -1.66
C ALA A 49 10.82 13.27 -0.68
N SER A 50 10.77 12.03 -0.17
CA SER A 50 9.79 11.64 0.87
C SER A 50 9.95 12.47 2.14
N LYS A 51 11.18 12.70 2.59
CA LYS A 51 11.45 13.48 3.81
C LYS A 51 11.09 14.96 3.68
N GLU A 52 11.35 15.54 2.51
CA GLU A 52 11.06 16.95 2.23
C GLU A 52 9.57 17.21 1.98
N ARG A 53 8.85 16.21 1.55
CA ARG A 53 7.43 16.30 1.28
C ARG A 53 6.64 16.42 2.59
N PRO A 54 5.78 17.44 2.75
CA PRO A 54 4.92 17.51 3.93
C PRO A 54 3.88 16.39 3.91
N ARG A 55 3.60 15.81 5.08
CA ARG A 55 2.52 14.83 5.25
C ARG A 55 1.16 15.46 4.92
N TYR A 56 0.26 14.64 4.40
CA TYR A 56 -1.12 15.06 4.18
C TYR A 56 -1.86 15.33 5.49
N SER A 57 -2.90 16.14 5.41
CA SER A 57 -3.80 16.32 6.56
C SER A 57 -4.69 15.08 6.70
N TYR A 58 -4.39 14.27 7.70
CA TYR A 58 -5.07 12.99 7.91
C TYR A 58 -6.50 13.14 8.40
N SER A 59 -7.39 12.29 7.91
CA SER A 59 -8.75 12.16 8.36
C SER A 59 -8.84 11.69 9.82
N LEU A 60 -10.00 11.88 10.44
CA LEU A 60 -10.23 11.41 11.82
C LEU A 60 -10.03 9.89 11.95
N ALA A 61 -10.36 9.12 10.92
CA ALA A 61 -10.17 7.67 10.91
C ALA A 61 -8.70 7.29 10.97
N ALA A 62 -7.84 7.90 10.14
CA ALA A 62 -6.41 7.65 10.15
C ALA A 62 -5.76 8.13 11.46
N ARG A 63 -6.14 9.31 11.94
CA ARG A 63 -5.65 9.82 13.24
C ARG A 63 -6.00 8.88 14.40
N PHE A 64 -7.24 8.38 14.43
CA PHE A 64 -7.67 7.41 15.45
C PHE A 64 -6.86 6.11 15.35
N PHE A 65 -6.63 5.62 14.14
CA PHE A 65 -5.82 4.43 13.91
C PHE A 65 -4.39 4.62 14.44
N PHE A 66 -3.69 5.70 14.06
CA PHE A 66 -2.31 5.96 14.50
C PHE A 66 -2.22 6.13 16.01
N MET A 67 -3.18 6.84 16.61
CA MET A 67 -3.26 6.99 18.07
C MET A 67 -3.46 5.64 18.78
N SER A 68 -4.31 4.77 18.22
CA SER A 68 -4.54 3.42 18.77
C SER A 68 -3.29 2.55 18.66
N MET A 69 -2.57 2.65 17.53
CA MET A 69 -1.31 1.94 17.35
C MET A 69 -0.24 2.46 18.33
N ASP A 70 -0.13 3.77 18.51
CA ASP A 70 0.78 4.36 19.50
C ASP A 70 0.46 3.94 20.94
N LEU A 71 -0.80 3.76 21.26
CA LEU A 71 -1.23 3.27 22.58
C LEU A 71 -0.76 1.81 22.83
N ILE A 72 -0.80 0.97 21.80
CA ILE A 72 -0.44 -0.46 21.89
C ILE A 72 1.08 -0.64 21.83
N THR A 73 1.75 0.03 20.90
CA THR A 73 3.16 -0.23 20.56
C THR A 73 4.14 0.83 21.10
N GLY A 74 3.61 1.91 21.65
CA GLY A 74 4.39 3.10 22.01
C GLY A 74 4.57 4.06 20.80
N ARG A 75 4.99 5.31 21.13
CA ARG A 75 5.15 6.36 20.11
C ARG A 75 6.42 6.22 19.28
N LYS A 76 7.43 5.53 19.82
CA LYS A 76 8.70 5.33 19.11
C LYS A 76 8.50 4.42 17.92
N THR A 77 9.01 4.82 16.77
CA THR A 77 9.06 3.98 15.58
C THR A 77 10.15 2.92 15.74
N THR A 78 9.80 1.65 15.57
CA THR A 78 10.70 0.51 15.72
C THR A 78 10.37 -0.54 14.65
N LEU A 79 11.34 -1.39 14.29
CA LEU A 79 11.09 -2.51 13.37
C LEU A 79 9.96 -3.44 13.87
N ALA A 80 9.87 -3.66 15.16
CA ALA A 80 8.81 -4.47 15.75
C ALA A 80 7.41 -3.83 15.61
N LYS A 81 7.32 -2.50 15.69
CA LYS A 81 6.09 -1.75 15.39
C LYS A 81 5.76 -1.82 13.90
N ALA A 82 6.76 -1.63 13.04
CA ALA A 82 6.59 -1.76 11.59
C ALA A 82 6.11 -3.18 11.24
N LYS A 83 6.69 -4.24 11.82
CA LYS A 83 6.24 -5.64 11.65
C LYS A 83 4.74 -5.81 11.94
N LEU A 84 4.21 -5.22 13.02
CA LEU A 84 2.77 -5.26 13.31
C LEU A 84 1.96 -4.49 12.27
N ILE A 85 2.46 -3.35 11.81
CA ILE A 85 1.79 -2.51 10.83
C ILE A 85 1.70 -3.22 9.48
N GLU A 86 2.76 -3.87 9.01
CA GLU A 86 2.75 -4.67 7.77
C GLU A 86 1.75 -5.85 7.83
N ILE A 87 1.61 -6.49 9.00
CA ILE A 87 0.55 -7.50 9.19
C ILE A 87 -0.84 -6.88 8.94
N LEU A 88 -1.04 -5.63 9.32
CA LEU A 88 -2.30 -4.92 9.12
C LEU A 88 -2.44 -4.35 7.70
N ALA A 89 -1.36 -3.90 7.07
CA ALA A 89 -1.35 -3.24 5.77
C ALA A 89 -2.00 -4.09 4.66
N SER A 90 -1.80 -5.41 4.67
CA SER A 90 -2.41 -6.33 3.70
C SER A 90 -3.95 -6.46 3.82
N ILE A 91 -4.56 -6.08 4.95
CA ILE A 91 -5.98 -6.35 5.25
C ILE A 91 -6.96 -5.48 4.44
N PRO A 92 -6.74 -4.16 4.24
CA PRO A 92 -7.61 -3.32 3.43
C PRO A 92 -7.78 -3.86 2.01
N TYR A 93 -6.70 -4.29 1.38
CA TYR A 93 -6.69 -4.85 0.02
C TYR A 93 -7.62 -6.07 -0.10
N ARG A 94 -7.59 -6.99 0.87
CA ARG A 94 -8.51 -8.14 0.93
C ARG A 94 -9.96 -7.72 1.10
N SER A 95 -10.20 -6.68 1.88
CA SER A 95 -11.54 -6.13 2.10
C SER A 95 -12.12 -5.56 0.82
N TRP A 96 -11.31 -4.88 0.01
CA TRP A 96 -11.72 -4.37 -1.29
C TRP A 96 -11.98 -5.47 -2.30
N GLU A 97 -11.10 -6.47 -2.36
CA GLU A 97 -11.24 -7.62 -3.24
C GLU A 97 -12.58 -8.34 -2.98
N ILE A 98 -12.88 -8.67 -1.73
CA ILE A 98 -14.13 -9.32 -1.34
C ILE A 98 -15.35 -8.48 -1.75
N ARG A 99 -15.29 -7.16 -1.53
CA ARG A 99 -16.38 -6.26 -1.93
C ARG A 99 -16.60 -6.23 -3.44
N GLN A 100 -15.52 -6.13 -4.22
CA GLN A 100 -15.61 -6.13 -5.68
C GLN A 100 -16.12 -7.46 -6.22
N TYR A 101 -15.66 -8.55 -5.65
CA TYR A 101 -16.15 -9.89 -5.99
C TYR A 101 -17.67 -9.98 -5.78
N ALA A 102 -18.18 -9.53 -4.64
CA ALA A 102 -19.61 -9.49 -4.36
C ALA A 102 -20.39 -8.58 -5.31
N ARG A 103 -19.83 -7.44 -5.73
CA ARG A 103 -20.44 -6.57 -6.76
C ARG A 103 -20.48 -7.26 -8.11
N MET A 104 -19.38 -7.84 -8.53
CA MET A 104 -19.26 -8.51 -9.83
C MET A 104 -20.23 -9.68 -9.97
N THR A 105 -20.39 -10.50 -8.92
CA THR A 105 -21.31 -11.64 -8.94
C THR A 105 -22.78 -11.23 -9.07
N ARG A 106 -23.14 -10.06 -8.55
CA ARG A 106 -24.52 -9.52 -8.64
C ARG A 106 -24.80 -8.83 -9.97
N CYS A 107 -23.79 -8.20 -10.56
CA CYS A 107 -23.93 -7.33 -11.72
C CYS A 107 -23.00 -7.76 -12.88
N TYR A 108 -22.75 -9.06 -13.05
CA TYR A 108 -21.78 -9.56 -14.03
C TYR A 108 -22.12 -9.22 -15.50
N ARG A 109 -23.36 -8.85 -15.79
CA ARG A 109 -23.81 -8.40 -17.12
C ARG A 109 -23.37 -6.98 -17.45
N ASP A 110 -23.07 -6.18 -16.43
CA ASP A 110 -22.50 -4.84 -16.59
C ASP A 110 -20.98 -4.94 -16.81
N ARG A 111 -20.59 -4.89 -18.08
CA ARG A 111 -19.18 -5.07 -18.49
C ARG A 111 -18.25 -3.95 -17.94
N GLU A 112 -18.76 -2.73 -17.79
CA GLU A 112 -18.00 -1.61 -17.23
C GLU A 112 -17.70 -1.86 -15.74
N LEU A 113 -18.72 -2.23 -14.99
CA LEU A 113 -18.60 -2.57 -13.58
C LEU A 113 -17.64 -3.75 -13.37
N VAL A 114 -17.74 -4.79 -14.21
CA VAL A 114 -16.86 -5.96 -14.12
C VAL A 114 -15.39 -5.57 -14.38
N ARG A 115 -15.13 -4.72 -15.38
CA ARG A 115 -13.77 -4.23 -15.66
C ARG A 115 -13.20 -3.42 -14.49
N GLU A 116 -13.98 -2.45 -13.96
CA GLU A 116 -13.58 -1.65 -12.81
C GLU A 116 -13.30 -2.53 -11.58
N ALA A 117 -14.23 -3.45 -11.27
CA ALA A 117 -14.08 -4.38 -10.16
C ALA A 117 -12.82 -5.24 -10.30
N ARG A 118 -12.55 -5.76 -11.50
CA ARG A 118 -11.35 -6.56 -11.77
C ARG A 118 -10.05 -5.77 -11.56
N ARG A 119 -10.02 -4.51 -11.97
CA ARG A 119 -8.84 -3.64 -11.75
C ARG A 119 -8.54 -3.47 -10.26
N ILE A 120 -9.57 -3.17 -9.47
CA ILE A 120 -9.41 -3.05 -8.00
C ILE A 120 -8.98 -4.38 -7.37
N MET A 121 -9.52 -5.50 -7.85
CA MET A 121 -9.14 -6.83 -7.35
C MET A 121 -7.69 -7.18 -7.69
N ASN A 122 -7.25 -6.89 -8.92
CA ASN A 122 -5.87 -7.15 -9.33
C ASN A 122 -4.90 -6.31 -8.51
N TRP A 123 -5.18 -5.01 -8.37
CA TRP A 123 -4.38 -4.14 -7.51
C TRP A 123 -4.37 -4.63 -6.05
N GLY A 124 -5.52 -5.04 -5.51
CA GLY A 124 -5.58 -5.59 -4.17
C GLY A 124 -4.70 -6.84 -3.96
N ARG A 125 -4.56 -7.68 -4.97
CA ARG A 125 -3.68 -8.86 -4.94
C ARG A 125 -2.21 -8.47 -5.01
N GLU A 126 -1.88 -7.56 -5.92
CA GLU A 126 -0.52 -7.03 -6.06
C GLU A 126 -0.06 -6.34 -4.77
N GLY A 127 -0.93 -5.51 -4.15
CA GLY A 127 -0.65 -4.89 -2.86
C GLY A 127 -0.44 -5.92 -1.74
N GLN A 128 -1.30 -6.94 -1.62
CA GLN A 128 -1.13 -7.98 -0.62
C GLN A 128 0.20 -8.73 -0.75
N ASP A 129 0.62 -9.05 -1.98
CA ASP A 129 1.89 -9.71 -2.23
C ASP A 129 3.07 -8.81 -1.85
N ASN A 130 2.97 -7.51 -2.11
CA ASN A 130 4.00 -6.54 -1.79
C ASN A 130 4.13 -6.35 -0.27
N GLU A 131 3.02 -6.15 0.47
CA GLU A 131 3.01 -6.08 1.93
C GLU A 131 3.58 -7.34 2.59
N PHE A 132 3.37 -8.51 1.97
CA PHE A 132 3.98 -9.74 2.44
C PHE A 132 5.52 -9.69 2.34
N TRP A 133 6.07 -9.12 1.27
CA TRP A 133 7.51 -8.94 1.13
C TRP A 133 8.06 -7.95 2.16
N HIS A 134 7.38 -6.83 2.40
CA HIS A 134 7.77 -5.86 3.43
C HIS A 134 7.85 -6.54 4.81
N LEU A 135 6.83 -7.34 5.15
CA LEU A 135 6.82 -8.12 6.39
C LEU A 135 8.01 -9.08 6.49
N GLN A 136 8.37 -9.79 5.40
CA GLN A 136 9.50 -10.71 5.38
C GLN A 136 10.83 -9.97 5.55
N ILE A 137 10.99 -8.83 4.90
CA ILE A 137 12.19 -7.99 4.97
C ILE A 137 12.40 -7.52 6.42
N ILE A 138 11.36 -6.96 7.05
CA ILE A 138 11.43 -6.49 8.44
C ILE A 138 11.75 -7.63 9.38
N ASN A 139 11.08 -8.78 9.19
CA ASN A 139 11.31 -9.96 10.05
C ASN A 139 12.75 -10.48 9.95
N GLU A 140 13.31 -10.52 8.76
CA GLU A 140 14.70 -10.96 8.57
C GLU A 140 15.69 -9.94 9.15
N LYS A 141 15.44 -8.65 8.97
CA LYS A 141 16.27 -7.60 9.59
C LYS A 141 16.22 -7.65 11.12
N MET A 142 15.04 -7.85 11.70
CA MET A 142 14.91 -8.03 13.15
C MET A 142 15.70 -9.24 13.65
N LYS A 143 15.65 -10.35 12.90
CA LYS A 143 16.39 -11.58 13.23
C LYS A 143 17.90 -11.37 13.15
N GLU A 144 18.39 -10.70 12.09
CA GLU A 144 19.80 -10.37 11.92
C GLU A 144 20.32 -9.48 13.07
N ASP A 145 19.55 -8.48 13.47
CA ASP A 145 19.87 -7.56 14.56
C ASP A 145 19.62 -8.16 15.96
N GLY A 146 19.14 -9.40 16.05
CA GLY A 146 18.82 -10.05 17.33
C GLY A 146 17.63 -9.41 18.07
N ILE A 147 16.78 -8.64 17.37
CA ILE A 147 15.61 -7.98 17.95
C ILE A 147 14.50 -9.01 18.15
N LYS A 148 14.08 -9.16 19.42
CA LYS A 148 12.99 -10.08 19.79
C LYS A 148 11.62 -9.43 19.57
N ASP A 149 10.64 -10.28 19.28
CA ASP A 149 9.25 -9.86 19.22
C ASP A 149 8.79 -9.33 20.59
N PRO A 150 8.19 -8.12 20.64
CA PRO A 150 7.66 -7.57 21.89
C PRO A 150 6.32 -8.23 22.27
N TRP A 151 5.89 -7.96 23.50
CA TRP A 151 4.70 -8.58 24.11
C TRP A 151 3.42 -8.44 23.27
N TYR A 152 3.26 -7.34 22.50
CA TYR A 152 2.07 -7.09 21.67
C TYR A 152 2.03 -7.95 20.39
N LEU A 153 3.12 -8.66 20.05
CA LEU A 153 3.13 -9.63 18.96
C LEU A 153 2.81 -11.05 19.43
N PHE A 154 2.57 -11.27 20.74
CA PHE A 154 2.14 -12.56 21.26
C PHE A 154 0.63 -12.64 21.44
N SER A 155 0.09 -13.87 21.23
CA SER A 155 -1.32 -14.15 21.48
C SER A 155 -1.70 -13.77 22.93
N PRO A 156 -2.89 -13.20 23.20
CA PRO A 156 -4.01 -13.04 22.24
C PRO A 156 -4.07 -11.68 21.52
N ILE A 157 -3.10 -10.80 21.73
CA ILE A 157 -3.18 -9.40 21.29
C ILE A 157 -3.30 -9.27 19.76
N PRO A 158 -2.43 -9.90 18.93
CA PRO A 158 -2.58 -9.81 17.48
C PRO A 158 -3.94 -10.30 17.00
N PHE A 159 -4.50 -11.32 17.65
CA PHE A 159 -5.82 -11.83 17.30
C PHE A 159 -6.90 -10.75 17.43
N PHE A 160 -6.91 -9.98 18.53
CA PHE A 160 -7.87 -8.90 18.73
C PHE A 160 -7.59 -7.69 17.83
N VAL A 161 -6.33 -7.30 17.67
CA VAL A 161 -5.93 -6.18 16.81
C VAL A 161 -6.27 -6.47 15.36
N VAL A 162 -5.84 -7.61 14.83
CA VAL A 162 -6.14 -8.05 13.45
C VAL A 162 -7.64 -8.23 13.26
N GLY A 163 -8.33 -8.92 14.18
CA GLY A 163 -9.77 -9.17 14.10
C GLY A 163 -10.58 -7.87 14.05
N SER A 164 -10.29 -6.92 14.93
CA SER A 164 -10.97 -5.62 14.95
C SER A 164 -10.69 -4.81 13.69
N TYR A 165 -9.45 -4.86 13.19
CA TYR A 165 -9.07 -4.17 11.96
C TYR A 165 -9.73 -4.77 10.71
N VAL A 166 -9.81 -6.11 10.63
CA VAL A 166 -10.56 -6.82 9.57
C VAL A 166 -12.03 -6.37 9.54
N VAL A 167 -12.69 -6.31 10.70
CA VAL A 167 -14.08 -5.87 10.79
C VAL A 167 -14.20 -4.41 10.35
N SER A 168 -13.35 -3.53 10.86
CA SER A 168 -13.38 -2.10 10.58
C SER A 168 -13.15 -1.79 9.11
N THR A 169 -12.15 -2.40 8.47
CA THR A 169 -11.83 -2.18 7.06
C THR A 169 -12.90 -2.74 6.13
N ARG A 170 -13.48 -3.91 6.45
CA ARG A 170 -14.62 -4.46 5.70
C ARG A 170 -15.85 -3.57 5.79
N LEU A 171 -16.17 -3.10 6.98
CA LEU A 171 -17.30 -2.20 7.20
C LEU A 171 -17.10 -0.89 6.44
N MET A 172 -15.90 -0.29 6.53
CA MET A 172 -15.56 0.92 5.79
C MET A 172 -15.66 0.71 4.27
N ALA A 173 -15.09 -0.38 3.75
CA ALA A 173 -15.16 -0.71 2.32
C ALA A 173 -16.60 -0.96 1.86
N PHE A 174 -17.44 -1.57 2.70
CA PHE A 174 -18.84 -1.85 2.37
C PHE A 174 -19.68 -0.57 2.36
N ILE A 175 -19.52 0.31 3.34
CA ILE A 175 -20.27 1.57 3.46
C ILE A 175 -19.82 2.56 2.38
N ASN A 176 -18.52 2.82 2.28
CA ASN A 176 -17.96 3.77 1.34
C ASN A 176 -16.53 3.41 0.94
N ILE A 177 -16.37 2.74 -0.19
CA ILE A 177 -15.06 2.28 -0.65
C ILE A 177 -14.09 3.44 -0.95
N ARG A 178 -14.58 4.61 -1.38
CA ARG A 178 -13.72 5.78 -1.61
C ARG A 178 -13.08 6.28 -0.32
N ARG A 179 -13.83 6.21 0.80
CA ARG A 179 -13.26 6.52 2.12
C ARG A 179 -12.24 5.46 2.56
N ALA A 180 -12.47 4.20 2.21
CA ALA A 180 -11.50 3.15 2.48
C ALA A 180 -10.19 3.37 1.69
N PHE A 181 -10.27 3.77 0.43
CA PHE A 181 -9.09 4.15 -0.36
C PHE A 181 -8.39 5.40 0.19
N LEU A 182 -9.15 6.42 0.62
CA LEU A 182 -8.55 7.60 1.24
C LEU A 182 -7.82 7.24 2.53
N PHE A 183 -8.43 6.43 3.38
CA PHE A 183 -7.79 5.94 4.60
C PHE A 183 -6.47 5.21 4.29
N ASN A 184 -6.47 4.35 3.26
CA ASN A 184 -5.25 3.68 2.84
C ASN A 184 -4.20 4.66 2.31
N ALA A 185 -4.58 5.63 1.48
CA ALA A 185 -3.64 6.65 1.00
C ALA A 185 -2.97 7.40 2.16
N GLU A 186 -3.72 7.73 3.21
CA GLU A 186 -3.21 8.39 4.41
C GLU A 186 -2.32 7.47 5.25
N PHE A 187 -2.62 6.17 5.25
CA PHE A 187 -1.82 5.15 5.90
C PHE A 187 -0.46 4.98 5.20
N GLU A 188 -0.46 4.82 3.87
CA GLU A 188 0.76 4.66 3.07
C GLU A 188 1.62 5.94 3.03
N ASP A 189 0.99 7.13 3.05
CA ASP A 189 1.73 8.40 3.24
C ASP A 189 2.53 8.38 4.54
N HIS A 190 1.91 7.90 5.63
CA HIS A 190 2.60 7.77 6.91
C HIS A 190 3.72 6.73 6.84
N ALA A 191 3.48 5.58 6.23
CA ALA A 191 4.45 4.50 6.08
C ALA A 191 5.66 4.93 5.25
N GLU A 192 5.47 5.58 4.10
CA GLU A 192 6.54 6.13 3.26
C GLU A 192 7.51 7.02 4.08
N HIS A 193 6.96 7.95 4.86
CA HIS A 193 7.78 8.84 5.70
C HIS A 193 8.49 8.07 6.83
N VAL A 194 7.87 7.03 7.37
CA VAL A 194 8.47 6.18 8.40
C VAL A 194 9.67 5.42 7.83
N TYR A 195 9.55 4.82 6.65
CA TYR A 195 10.64 4.09 6.02
C TYR A 195 11.79 5.02 5.61
N ALA A 196 11.49 6.22 5.11
CA ALA A 196 12.51 7.22 4.84
C ALA A 196 13.28 7.62 6.11
N GLN A 197 12.58 7.73 7.25
CA GLN A 197 13.17 8.04 8.56
C GLN A 197 14.00 6.87 9.11
N PHE A 198 13.55 5.61 8.93
CA PHE A 198 14.33 4.44 9.35
C PHE A 198 15.73 4.44 8.75
N VAL A 199 15.85 4.71 7.45
CA VAL A 199 17.16 4.74 6.79
C VAL A 199 18.03 5.87 7.33
N GLU A 200 17.45 7.02 7.67
CA GLU A 200 18.18 8.12 8.29
C GLU A 200 18.65 7.79 9.69
N ASP A 201 17.80 7.15 10.50
CA ASP A 201 18.09 6.78 11.89
C ASP A 201 19.14 5.64 11.97
N HIS A 202 19.35 4.90 10.85
CA HIS A 202 20.23 3.75 10.74
C HIS A 202 21.27 3.88 9.61
N PRO A 203 22.19 4.87 9.68
CA PRO A 203 23.17 5.10 8.63
C PRO A 203 24.13 3.90 8.43
N GLU A 204 24.25 3.03 9.43
CA GLU A 204 25.03 1.77 9.34
C GLU A 204 24.47 0.79 8.30
N TRP A 205 23.19 0.88 7.96
CA TRP A 205 22.57 0.02 6.94
C TRP A 205 23.10 0.25 5.52
N GLU A 206 23.73 1.40 5.26
CA GLU A 206 24.42 1.67 3.97
C GLU A 206 25.56 0.71 3.71
N GLY A 207 26.22 0.21 4.76
CA GLY A 207 27.32 -0.72 4.67
C GLY A 207 26.96 -2.19 4.94
N GLN A 208 25.71 -2.47 5.26
CA GLN A 208 25.22 -3.82 5.58
C GLN A 208 24.62 -4.48 4.36
N SER A 209 25.25 -5.53 3.85
CA SER A 209 24.76 -6.28 2.69
C SER A 209 23.58 -7.19 3.06
N VAL A 210 22.64 -7.33 2.13
CA VAL A 210 21.53 -8.28 2.24
C VAL A 210 21.99 -9.66 1.74
N ASN A 211 22.18 -10.61 2.66
CA ASN A 211 22.73 -11.94 2.36
C ASN A 211 21.66 -13.03 2.20
N ASN A 212 20.38 -12.68 2.25
CA ASN A 212 19.27 -13.63 2.13
C ASN A 212 18.82 -13.77 0.68
N GLU A 213 19.07 -14.93 0.07
CA GLU A 213 18.69 -15.23 -1.32
C GLU A 213 17.17 -15.17 -1.57
N GLU A 214 16.35 -15.42 -0.53
CA GLU A 214 14.89 -15.32 -0.67
C GLU A 214 14.46 -13.87 -0.87
N LEU A 215 15.09 -12.93 -0.17
CA LEU A 215 14.79 -11.51 -0.28
C LEU A 215 15.22 -10.91 -1.62
N LYS A 216 16.17 -11.53 -2.34
CA LYS A 216 16.53 -11.12 -3.70
C LYS A 216 15.41 -11.26 -4.71
N LYS A 217 14.39 -12.06 -4.39
CA LYS A 217 13.16 -12.17 -5.21
C LYS A 217 12.30 -10.91 -5.17
N TYR A 218 12.38 -10.14 -4.09
CA TYR A 218 11.72 -8.84 -4.00
C TYR A 218 12.46 -7.79 -4.85
N GLY A 219 13.78 -7.81 -4.82
CA GLY A 219 14.64 -6.93 -5.62
C GLY A 219 16.11 -7.24 -5.39
N ASP A 220 16.91 -7.07 -6.43
CA ASP A 220 18.39 -7.20 -6.32
C ASP A 220 18.96 -5.90 -5.73
N LEU A 221 18.78 -5.72 -4.42
CA LEU A 221 19.15 -4.54 -3.67
C LEU A 221 20.37 -4.87 -2.78
N PRO A 222 21.48 -4.14 -2.93
CA PRO A 222 22.76 -4.55 -2.33
C PRO A 222 22.81 -4.35 -0.82
N THR A 223 22.08 -3.35 -0.28
CA THR A 223 22.18 -2.96 1.13
C THR A 223 20.82 -2.96 1.82
N TRP A 224 20.83 -3.07 3.15
CA TRP A 224 19.60 -2.90 3.95
C TRP A 224 19.01 -1.50 3.78
N ALA A 225 19.84 -0.47 3.63
CA ALA A 225 19.35 0.88 3.35
C ALA A 225 18.55 0.94 2.04
N ASP A 226 19.06 0.32 0.95
CA ASP A 226 18.36 0.28 -0.32
C ASP A 226 17.07 -0.55 -0.25
N MET A 227 17.08 -1.64 0.54
CA MET A 227 15.89 -2.45 0.78
C MET A 227 14.77 -1.62 1.43
N PHE A 228 15.08 -0.87 2.49
CA PHE A 228 14.10 -0.02 3.17
C PHE A 228 13.69 1.21 2.35
N ARG A 229 14.58 1.75 1.52
CA ARG A 229 14.22 2.79 0.52
C ARG A 229 13.22 2.27 -0.50
N ARG A 230 13.43 1.03 -0.96
CA ARG A 230 12.52 0.41 -1.92
C ARG A 230 11.13 0.20 -1.29
N ILE A 231 11.06 -0.29 -0.06
CA ILE A 231 9.78 -0.36 0.67
C ILE A 231 9.12 1.02 0.70
N GLY A 232 9.83 2.07 1.12
CA GLY A 232 9.26 3.43 1.15
C GLY A 232 8.74 3.92 -0.19
N LEU A 233 9.36 3.52 -1.31
CA LEU A 233 8.90 3.84 -2.65
C LEU A 233 7.67 3.02 -3.06
N ASP A 234 7.57 1.76 -2.63
CA ASP A 234 6.38 0.94 -2.81
C ASP A 234 5.17 1.52 -2.07
N GLU A 235 5.38 2.04 -0.84
CA GLU A 235 4.32 2.73 -0.09
C GLU A 235 3.83 3.99 -0.82
N ARG A 236 4.74 4.73 -1.49
CA ARG A 236 4.34 5.84 -2.37
C ARG A 236 3.48 5.36 -3.53
N ASP A 237 3.81 4.23 -4.14
CA ASP A 237 3.01 3.64 -5.22
C ASP A 237 1.63 3.21 -4.72
N HIS A 238 1.55 2.61 -3.53
CA HIS A 238 0.29 2.25 -2.87
C HIS A 238 -0.55 3.49 -2.55
N MET A 239 0.06 4.53 -1.98
CA MET A 239 -0.55 5.83 -1.73
C MET A 239 -1.12 6.43 -3.01
N ASN A 240 -0.32 6.50 -4.07
CA ASN A 240 -0.69 7.07 -5.35
C ASN A 240 -1.89 6.35 -5.98
N LYS A 241 -1.86 5.02 -6.04
CA LYS A 241 -2.98 4.20 -6.52
C LYS A 241 -4.24 4.42 -5.68
N SER A 242 -4.09 4.51 -4.36
CA SER A 242 -5.19 4.79 -3.43
C SER A 242 -5.81 6.17 -3.69
N PHE A 243 -5.02 7.21 -3.93
CA PHE A 243 -5.52 8.53 -4.29
C PHE A 243 -6.29 8.52 -5.63
N VAL A 244 -5.78 7.81 -6.62
CA VAL A 244 -6.49 7.65 -7.90
C VAL A 244 -7.86 6.99 -7.70
N PHE A 245 -7.92 5.88 -6.96
CA PHE A 245 -9.18 5.16 -6.73
C PHE A 245 -10.15 5.90 -5.81
N CYS A 246 -9.66 6.74 -4.89
CA CYS A 246 -10.55 7.58 -4.09
C CYS A 246 -11.07 8.80 -4.86
N GLY A 247 -10.52 9.10 -6.02
CA GLY A 247 -10.93 10.20 -6.90
C GLY A 247 -10.18 11.51 -6.63
N LYS A 248 -8.94 11.43 -6.13
CA LYS A 248 -8.02 12.54 -5.87
C LYS A 248 -6.71 12.40 -6.65
N PRO A 249 -6.74 12.29 -7.99
CA PRO A 249 -5.53 12.12 -8.79
C PRO A 249 -4.54 13.30 -8.69
N GLU A 250 -5.02 14.46 -8.25
CA GLU A 250 -4.20 15.64 -7.99
C GLU A 250 -3.24 15.47 -6.80
N CYS A 251 -3.49 14.47 -5.94
CA CYS A 251 -2.63 14.13 -4.80
C CYS A 251 -1.51 13.14 -5.16
N VAL A 252 -1.42 12.69 -6.40
CA VAL A 252 -0.39 11.73 -6.84
C VAL A 252 0.99 12.39 -6.82
N VAL A 253 1.94 11.74 -6.15
CA VAL A 253 3.35 12.14 -6.07
C VAL A 253 4.14 11.38 -7.13
N LYS A 254 4.53 12.07 -8.19
CA LYS A 254 5.27 11.48 -9.30
C LYS A 254 6.77 11.41 -9.00
N TYR A 255 7.42 10.39 -9.54
CA TYR A 255 8.87 10.23 -9.54
C TYR A 255 9.36 9.68 -10.89
N GLU A 256 10.65 9.81 -11.15
CA GLU A 256 11.26 9.33 -12.38
C GLU A 256 11.26 7.80 -12.42
N GLY A 257 10.76 7.20 -13.49
CA GLY A 257 10.58 5.74 -13.59
C GLY A 257 9.32 5.18 -12.93
N MET A 258 8.41 6.04 -12.45
CA MET A 258 7.14 5.60 -11.90
C MET A 258 6.36 4.77 -12.93
N PRO A 259 5.82 3.60 -12.55
CA PRO A 259 4.96 2.80 -13.43
C PRO A 259 3.73 3.58 -13.90
N GLU A 260 3.40 3.49 -15.20
CA GLU A 260 2.18 4.09 -15.76
C GLU A 260 0.88 3.38 -15.30
#